data_208aaba2a0dc8006b41d7a945282ef35
#
_entry.id   208aaba2a0dc8006b41d7a945282ef35
#
_cell.length_a   1.000
_cell.length_b   1.000
_cell.length_c   1.000
_cell.angle_alpha   90.00
_cell.angle_beta   90.00
_cell.angle_gamma   90.00
#
_symmetry.space_group_name_H-M   'P 1'
#
loop_
_entity.id
_entity.type
_entity.pdbx_description
1 polymer ?
#
loop_
_entity_poly.entity_id
_entity_poly.type
_entity_poly.pdbx_seq_one_letter_code
_entity_poly.pdbx_strand_id
1 'polypeptide(L)'
;MYEQLIVGHEGQTDLVATDRESKDLQVYVDCPAGLEAGADVRGTISPFHSPSRQWTLEDPFVEGGEGVVVLGHGLARDWTDMTRGGDGPAGGGLVGRPINELYLCTIQVTKALAEGTRLVFPFGVVSAPHAAIAGDLQVRVRRAGCEVFEKVGELIRLRNAPGPMVRLEGRVSASADAQGKRRVVIYATDSNLNPLPDYRGSVELKAEGEVSDLPAAVEIGEDGRGVVEGIEVQGDGPVRIIVRDAENGVEAKSGPARSPGERQHYFGGIHFHTRLSVDGDREPREAYAYARDHLNLDVVAMTDHAPIGAGWQECLAVNEEFYDPGRFVTIPAWESSNAYGHANLFLRTPDVDGGTWNWKPDLSPSQVTWDKDVVMVPHHPNCGQLVEYGKHREVMGQSFYWSKYHWEFPNERARLVEIVQGRGNFEADGLDDYWGIRLGEQGASVQDAFAQGWRLGFVAGTDNHQGHPTHSPGAYVGMTCFRATELTREAVWQAMDERSTYATSGVPIVCDYAVNGVRSGAEGALQAGEGVHFSAQLHGTAPIEVVEIISGGRCVWQHKPNSWDVELDGVELPAQVEDSAYYYLRLRQADGHRAWLSPVWLDAVK
;
A
#
# COMPACT_ATOMS: atom_id res chain seq x y z
N MET A 1 -44.40 -8.25 -0.62
CA MET A 1 -44.26 -7.39 -1.83
C MET A 1 -42.79 -7.23 -2.20
N TYR A 2 -41.92 -6.74 -1.30
CA TYR A 2 -40.50 -6.51 -1.61
C TYR A 2 -39.68 -7.80 -1.69
N GLU A 3 -40.06 -8.86 -0.98
CA GLU A 3 -39.43 -10.18 -1.07
C GLU A 3 -39.62 -10.87 -2.44
N GLN A 4 -40.49 -10.30 -3.28
CA GLN A 4 -40.77 -10.81 -4.63
C GLN A 4 -40.08 -10.03 -5.73
N LEU A 5 -39.30 -8.99 -5.40
CA LEU A 5 -38.53 -8.25 -6.40
C LEU A 5 -37.40 -9.12 -6.93
N ILE A 6 -37.28 -9.18 -8.25
CA ILE A 6 -36.26 -9.98 -8.95
C ILE A 6 -35.25 -9.01 -9.56
N VAL A 7 -34.00 -9.14 -9.17
CA VAL A 7 -32.89 -8.37 -9.75
C VAL A 7 -32.15 -9.22 -10.75
N GLY A 8 -31.89 -8.68 -11.93
CA GLY A 8 -31.11 -9.33 -12.97
C GLY A 8 -30.31 -8.29 -13.76
N HIS A 9 -29.58 -8.74 -14.77
CA HIS A 9 -28.78 -7.87 -15.62
C HIS A 9 -28.70 -8.36 -17.06
N GLU A 10 -28.41 -7.40 -17.96
CA GLU A 10 -28.00 -7.63 -19.34
C GLU A 10 -26.73 -6.84 -19.61
N GLY A 11 -25.74 -7.45 -20.27
CA GLY A 11 -24.44 -6.85 -20.56
C GLY A 11 -23.26 -7.59 -19.94
N GLN A 12 -22.08 -7.01 -20.08
CA GLN A 12 -20.82 -7.66 -19.74
C GLN A 12 -20.44 -7.45 -18.27
N THR A 13 -20.24 -8.55 -17.54
CA THR A 13 -19.77 -8.55 -16.14
C THR A 13 -18.33 -9.06 -15.99
N ASP A 14 -17.81 -9.77 -17.00
CA ASP A 14 -16.41 -10.21 -17.05
C ASP A 14 -15.58 -9.13 -17.77
N LEU A 15 -14.62 -8.56 -17.06
CA LEU A 15 -13.81 -7.41 -17.47
C LEU A 15 -12.33 -7.81 -17.51
N VAL A 16 -11.53 -7.02 -18.23
CA VAL A 16 -10.08 -7.17 -18.29
C VAL A 16 -9.42 -5.98 -17.63
N ALA A 17 -8.57 -6.21 -16.62
CA ALA A 17 -8.00 -5.18 -15.75
C ALA A 17 -7.22 -4.05 -16.48
N THR A 18 -6.70 -4.34 -17.67
CA THR A 18 -6.00 -3.35 -18.50
C THR A 18 -6.92 -2.58 -19.46
N ASP A 19 -8.17 -3.04 -19.65
CA ASP A 19 -9.17 -2.35 -20.46
C ASP A 19 -9.90 -1.30 -19.62
N ARG A 20 -9.70 -0.04 -19.94
CA ARG A 20 -10.28 1.11 -19.23
C ARG A 20 -11.46 1.73 -19.98
N GLU A 21 -11.95 1.07 -21.02
CA GLU A 21 -13.16 1.50 -21.72
C GLU A 21 -14.40 1.15 -20.90
N SER A 22 -15.37 2.06 -20.90
CA SER A 22 -16.67 1.82 -20.27
C SER A 22 -17.45 0.77 -21.07
N LYS A 23 -17.99 -0.22 -20.35
CA LYS A 23 -18.90 -1.22 -20.91
C LYS A 23 -20.29 -0.96 -20.39
N ASP A 24 -21.27 -1.02 -21.29
CA ASP A 24 -22.67 -0.86 -20.94
C ASP A 24 -23.15 -2.10 -20.18
N LEU A 25 -23.82 -1.86 -19.07
CA LEU A 25 -24.46 -2.88 -18.25
C LEU A 25 -25.82 -2.34 -17.79
N GLN A 26 -26.87 -3.09 -18.08
CA GLN A 26 -28.21 -2.77 -17.59
C GLN A 26 -28.54 -3.67 -16.41
N VAL A 27 -28.87 -3.08 -15.28
CA VAL A 27 -29.45 -3.78 -14.14
C VAL A 27 -30.94 -3.52 -14.14
N TYR A 28 -31.72 -4.56 -14.04
CA TYR A 28 -33.17 -4.43 -13.99
C TYR A 28 -33.74 -4.99 -12.69
N VAL A 29 -34.88 -4.40 -12.30
CA VAL A 29 -35.69 -4.83 -11.17
C VAL A 29 -37.09 -5.14 -11.66
N ASP A 30 -37.41 -6.42 -11.74
CA ASP A 30 -38.77 -6.86 -12.03
C ASP A 30 -39.63 -6.78 -10.77
N CYS A 31 -40.79 -6.17 -10.89
CA CYS A 31 -41.77 -5.98 -9.82
C CYS A 31 -43.00 -6.86 -10.04
N PRO A 32 -42.95 -8.19 -9.76
CA PRO A 32 -44.07 -9.11 -10.04
C PRO A 32 -45.37 -8.71 -9.35
N ALA A 33 -45.31 -8.11 -8.18
CA ALA A 33 -46.45 -7.61 -7.41
C ALA A 33 -46.62 -6.08 -7.48
N GLY A 34 -45.94 -5.42 -8.44
CA GLY A 34 -45.89 -3.95 -8.50
C GLY A 34 -45.01 -3.32 -7.40
N LEU A 35 -45.02 -1.99 -7.35
CA LEU A 35 -44.28 -1.20 -6.36
C LEU A 35 -45.11 0.03 -5.95
N GLU A 36 -45.19 0.32 -4.67
CA GLU A 36 -46.01 1.42 -4.14
C GLU A 36 -45.43 2.81 -4.46
N ALA A 37 -46.32 3.80 -4.60
CA ALA A 37 -45.89 5.20 -4.69
C ALA A 37 -45.22 5.65 -3.39
N GLY A 38 -44.15 6.43 -3.51
CA GLY A 38 -43.33 6.90 -2.38
C GLY A 38 -42.21 5.93 -1.98
N ALA A 39 -42.09 4.76 -2.63
CA ALA A 39 -40.92 3.92 -2.49
C ALA A 39 -39.73 4.52 -3.26
N ASP A 40 -38.51 4.36 -2.71
CA ASP A 40 -37.27 4.70 -3.41
C ASP A 40 -36.53 3.40 -3.81
N VAL A 41 -35.98 3.39 -5.03
CA VAL A 41 -35.14 2.31 -5.52
C VAL A 41 -33.75 2.87 -5.83
N ARG A 42 -32.72 2.20 -5.35
CA ARG A 42 -31.33 2.66 -5.41
C ARG A 42 -30.45 1.58 -6.03
N GLY A 43 -29.74 1.92 -7.09
CA GLY A 43 -28.66 1.10 -7.65
C GLY A 43 -27.31 1.63 -7.19
N THR A 44 -26.41 0.74 -6.78
CA THR A 44 -25.04 1.05 -6.35
C THR A 44 -24.03 0.19 -7.10
N ILE A 45 -22.84 0.73 -7.33
CA ILE A 45 -21.73 0.02 -7.98
C ILE A 45 -20.45 0.21 -7.16
N SER A 46 -19.57 -0.80 -7.19
CA SER A 46 -18.24 -0.67 -6.61
C SER A 46 -17.46 0.49 -7.23
N PRO A 47 -16.79 1.33 -6.40
CA PRO A 47 -16.05 2.50 -6.87
C PRO A 47 -14.92 2.16 -7.85
N PHE A 48 -14.36 0.96 -7.74
CA PHE A 48 -13.24 0.53 -8.57
C PHE A 48 -13.64 0.12 -9.98
N HIS A 49 -14.92 -0.17 -10.20
CA HIS A 49 -15.50 -0.52 -11.49
C HIS A 49 -16.24 0.65 -12.13
N SER A 50 -16.16 1.79 -11.48
CA SER A 50 -16.78 2.98 -12.00
C SER A 50 -15.85 3.67 -13.01
N PRO A 51 -16.34 4.18 -14.15
CA PRO A 51 -15.56 5.08 -15.00
C PRO A 51 -15.18 6.31 -14.18
N SER A 52 -13.95 6.77 -14.29
CA SER A 52 -13.49 7.94 -13.52
C SER A 52 -14.35 9.17 -13.79
N ARG A 53 -14.89 9.79 -12.77
CA ARG A 53 -15.38 11.18 -12.56
C ARG A 53 -16.06 11.95 -13.71
N GLN A 54 -16.15 11.45 -14.93
CA GLN A 54 -16.85 12.06 -16.08
C GLN A 54 -18.01 11.16 -16.51
N TRP A 55 -18.99 11.04 -15.63
CA TRP A 55 -20.14 10.16 -15.85
C TRP A 55 -21.23 10.81 -16.64
N THR A 56 -21.72 10.07 -17.59
CA THR A 56 -23.12 10.14 -18.03
C THR A 56 -23.74 8.78 -17.74
N LEU A 57 -24.24 8.57 -16.52
CA LEU A 57 -25.25 7.55 -16.34
C LEU A 57 -26.51 8.06 -17.01
N GLU A 58 -27.09 7.26 -17.87
CA GLU A 58 -28.43 7.54 -18.34
C GLU A 58 -29.40 7.41 -17.17
N ASP A 59 -30.46 8.22 -17.19
CA ASP A 59 -31.46 8.16 -16.13
C ASP A 59 -32.14 6.79 -16.11
N PRO A 60 -32.31 6.17 -14.93
CA PRO A 60 -33.12 4.97 -14.78
C PRO A 60 -34.56 5.22 -15.26
N PHE A 61 -35.15 4.22 -15.86
CA PHE A 61 -36.47 4.32 -16.46
C PHE A 61 -37.35 3.12 -16.16
N VAL A 62 -38.65 3.31 -16.35
CA VAL A 62 -39.65 2.23 -16.35
C VAL A 62 -39.81 1.73 -17.79
N GLU A 63 -39.63 0.46 -18.05
CA GLU A 63 -39.81 -0.13 -19.37
C GLU A 63 -41.27 0.03 -19.84
N GLY A 64 -41.45 0.82 -20.91
CA GLY A 64 -42.77 1.04 -21.50
C GLY A 64 -43.74 1.96 -20.72
N GLY A 65 -43.24 2.71 -19.71
CA GLY A 65 -44.11 3.48 -18.86
C GLY A 65 -43.50 4.72 -18.20
N GLU A 66 -44.33 5.38 -17.39
CA GLU A 66 -43.99 6.52 -16.54
C GLU A 66 -44.20 6.12 -15.06
N GLY A 67 -43.73 6.95 -14.12
CA GLY A 67 -44.06 6.78 -12.69
C GLY A 67 -42.84 6.78 -11.77
N VAL A 68 -41.70 7.17 -12.28
CA VAL A 68 -40.48 7.37 -11.47
C VAL A 68 -39.90 8.76 -11.73
N VAL A 69 -39.21 9.28 -10.72
CA VAL A 69 -38.40 10.49 -10.83
C VAL A 69 -37.02 10.20 -10.27
N VAL A 70 -36.00 10.66 -10.96
CA VAL A 70 -34.62 10.54 -10.46
C VAL A 70 -34.41 11.57 -9.36
N LEU A 71 -34.07 11.11 -8.16
CA LEU A 71 -33.75 11.95 -7.02
C LEU A 71 -32.31 12.45 -7.06
N GLY A 72 -31.41 11.69 -7.68
CA GLY A 72 -30.03 12.08 -7.85
C GLY A 72 -29.15 10.99 -8.39
N HIS A 73 -28.09 11.44 -9.06
CA HIS A 73 -26.92 10.65 -9.42
C HIS A 73 -25.75 11.20 -8.63
N GLY A 74 -24.88 10.37 -8.12
CA GLY A 74 -23.66 10.89 -7.53
C GLY A 74 -22.91 9.96 -6.60
N LEU A 75 -21.73 10.40 -6.27
CA LEU A 75 -20.95 9.94 -5.15
C LEU A 75 -21.65 10.31 -3.84
N ALA A 76 -22.54 9.48 -3.34
CA ALA A 76 -23.05 9.65 -2.00
C ALA A 76 -22.39 8.59 -1.11
N ARG A 77 -21.45 9.03 -0.29
CA ARG A 77 -21.16 8.35 0.96
C ARG A 77 -22.38 8.57 1.84
N ASP A 78 -23.32 7.67 1.80
CA ASP A 78 -24.46 7.72 2.73
C ASP A 78 -23.99 7.12 4.07
N TRP A 79 -23.35 7.94 4.89
CA TRP A 79 -22.90 7.60 6.22
C TRP A 79 -24.07 7.17 7.14
N THR A 80 -25.29 7.53 6.81
CA THR A 80 -26.48 7.14 7.60
C THR A 80 -26.80 5.66 7.44
N ASP A 81 -26.54 5.06 6.29
CA ASP A 81 -26.68 3.62 6.07
C ASP A 81 -25.57 2.82 6.79
N MET A 82 -24.44 3.44 7.09
CA MET A 82 -23.31 2.80 7.78
C MET A 82 -23.48 2.74 9.31
N THR A 83 -24.17 3.71 9.90
CA THR A 83 -24.34 3.81 11.35
C THR A 83 -25.51 2.99 11.90
N ARG A 84 -26.43 2.54 11.05
CA ARG A 84 -27.67 1.84 11.47
C ARG A 84 -27.67 0.33 11.21
N GLY A 85 -26.61 -0.26 10.71
CA GLY A 85 -26.55 -1.67 10.31
C GLY A 85 -25.98 -2.65 11.34
N GLY A 86 -25.80 -2.27 12.60
CA GLY A 86 -25.27 -3.16 13.63
C GLY A 86 -25.72 -2.78 15.02
N ASP A 87 -26.33 -3.72 15.76
CA ASP A 87 -26.56 -3.65 17.21
C ASP A 87 -25.21 -3.67 17.96
N GLY A 88 -24.42 -2.58 17.81
CA GLY A 88 -23.21 -2.36 18.60
C GLY A 88 -23.50 -1.39 19.74
N PRO A 89 -22.88 -1.55 20.92
CA PRO A 89 -23.09 -0.63 22.04
C PRO A 89 -22.66 0.79 21.62
N ALA A 90 -23.47 1.75 22.01
CA ALA A 90 -23.29 3.16 21.76
C ALA A 90 -21.90 3.63 22.19
N GLY A 91 -21.03 3.88 21.25
CA GLY A 91 -19.65 4.31 21.45
C GLY A 91 -18.91 4.39 20.13
N GLY A 92 -19.26 5.34 19.28
CA GLY A 92 -18.45 6.06 18.32
C GLY A 92 -17.39 5.33 17.48
N GLY A 93 -17.55 4.08 17.14
CA GLY A 93 -16.67 3.40 16.19
C GLY A 93 -17.39 3.22 14.86
N LEU A 94 -16.74 3.54 13.77
CA LEU A 94 -17.15 3.16 12.41
C LEU A 94 -17.08 1.63 12.31
N VAL A 95 -18.11 0.94 12.81
CA VAL A 95 -18.17 -0.52 12.75
C VAL A 95 -18.70 -0.93 11.38
N GLY A 96 -17.76 -1.25 10.53
CA GLY A 96 -17.80 -2.35 9.63
C GLY A 96 -18.91 -2.49 8.62
N ARG A 97 -18.77 -1.88 7.49
CA ARG A 97 -18.79 -2.53 6.18
C ARG A 97 -17.93 -1.71 5.26
N PRO A 98 -17.11 -2.32 4.44
CA PRO A 98 -16.36 -1.58 3.44
C PRO A 98 -17.35 -0.74 2.64
N ILE A 99 -17.01 0.53 2.42
CA ILE A 99 -17.75 1.42 1.53
C ILE A 99 -17.39 1.01 0.11
N ASN A 100 -17.93 -0.13 -0.31
CA ASN A 100 -17.73 -0.60 -1.68
C ASN A 100 -18.79 -0.07 -2.63
N GLU A 101 -19.63 0.86 -2.17
CA GLU A 101 -20.75 1.40 -2.93
C GLU A 101 -20.63 2.92 -3.05
N LEU A 102 -19.83 3.40 -4.01
CA LEU A 102 -19.61 4.86 -4.22
C LEU A 102 -20.57 5.50 -5.22
N TYR A 103 -21.32 4.72 -5.97
CA TYR A 103 -22.25 5.27 -6.95
C TYR A 103 -23.67 4.94 -6.62
N LEU A 104 -24.43 5.99 -6.34
CA LEU A 104 -25.85 5.90 -6.07
C LEU A 104 -26.62 6.55 -7.22
N CYS A 105 -27.45 5.76 -7.89
CA CYS A 105 -28.58 6.28 -8.62
C CYS A 105 -29.84 5.95 -7.82
N THR A 106 -30.54 6.96 -7.32
CA THR A 106 -31.77 6.80 -6.55
C THR A 106 -32.93 7.35 -7.34
N ILE A 107 -33.96 6.55 -7.54
CA ILE A 107 -35.24 6.96 -8.11
C ILE A 107 -36.33 6.86 -7.05
N GLN A 108 -37.31 7.75 -7.12
CA GLN A 108 -38.54 7.67 -6.34
C GLN A 108 -39.69 7.23 -7.23
N VAL A 109 -40.44 6.27 -6.76
CA VAL A 109 -41.70 5.87 -7.39
C VAL A 109 -42.76 6.92 -7.07
N THR A 110 -43.10 7.72 -8.06
CA THR A 110 -44.09 8.83 -7.89
C THR A 110 -45.52 8.36 -8.06
N LYS A 111 -45.74 7.28 -8.79
CA LYS A 111 -47.05 6.64 -8.99
C LYS A 111 -46.85 5.13 -8.88
N ALA A 112 -47.75 4.45 -8.15
CA ALA A 112 -47.68 3.02 -7.99
C ALA A 112 -47.47 2.30 -9.33
N LEU A 113 -46.45 1.46 -9.38
CA LEU A 113 -46.13 0.65 -10.56
C LEU A 113 -47.02 -0.59 -10.58
N ALA A 114 -47.49 -0.96 -11.76
CA ALA A 114 -48.32 -2.13 -11.96
C ALA A 114 -47.56 -3.43 -11.74
N GLU A 115 -48.30 -4.53 -11.52
CA GLU A 115 -47.73 -5.86 -11.51
C GLU A 115 -47.01 -6.16 -12.82
N GLY A 116 -45.81 -6.78 -12.73
CA GLY A 116 -44.96 -7.13 -13.85
C GLY A 116 -44.17 -5.97 -14.44
N THR A 117 -44.18 -4.78 -13.83
CA THR A 117 -43.34 -3.66 -14.28
C THR A 117 -41.88 -3.96 -14.09
N ARG A 118 -41.05 -3.55 -15.05
CA ARG A 118 -39.58 -3.58 -14.99
C ARG A 118 -39.01 -2.16 -14.84
N LEU A 119 -38.13 -1.98 -13.85
CA LEU A 119 -37.27 -0.82 -13.70
C LEU A 119 -35.90 -1.15 -14.28
N VAL A 120 -35.30 -0.23 -15.04
CA VAL A 120 -33.99 -0.43 -15.66
C VAL A 120 -33.03 0.65 -15.15
N PHE A 121 -31.86 0.23 -14.69
CA PHE A 121 -30.73 1.06 -14.29
C PHE A 121 -29.59 0.82 -15.28
N PRO A 122 -29.35 1.75 -16.22
CA PRO A 122 -28.20 1.66 -17.11
C PRO A 122 -26.93 2.10 -16.38
N PHE A 123 -25.93 1.22 -16.34
CA PHE A 123 -24.63 1.50 -15.76
C PHE A 123 -23.54 1.43 -16.83
N GLY A 124 -22.60 2.38 -16.79
CA GLY A 124 -21.31 2.22 -17.42
C GLY A 124 -20.34 1.57 -16.42
N VAL A 125 -19.77 0.43 -16.75
CA VAL A 125 -18.80 -0.26 -15.91
C VAL A 125 -17.41 -0.23 -16.55
N VAL A 126 -16.38 -0.03 -15.71
CA VAL A 126 -14.98 -0.04 -16.13
C VAL A 126 -14.26 -1.08 -15.28
N SER A 127 -13.30 -1.80 -15.88
CA SER A 127 -12.50 -2.76 -15.12
C SER A 127 -11.75 -2.08 -13.97
N ALA A 128 -11.65 -2.75 -12.82
CA ALA A 128 -10.69 -2.37 -11.81
C ALA A 128 -9.26 -2.59 -12.33
N PRO A 129 -8.29 -1.74 -11.96
CA PRO A 129 -6.91 -1.90 -12.42
C PRO A 129 -6.23 -3.15 -11.85
N HIS A 130 -6.72 -3.67 -10.73
CA HIS A 130 -6.23 -4.91 -10.10
C HIS A 130 -7.16 -6.07 -10.40
N ALA A 131 -6.62 -7.14 -10.99
CA ALA A 131 -7.41 -8.32 -11.38
C ALA A 131 -8.00 -9.09 -10.19
N ALA A 132 -7.36 -9.00 -9.01
CA ALA A 132 -7.86 -9.64 -7.79
C ALA A 132 -9.11 -8.96 -7.21
N ILE A 133 -9.46 -7.76 -7.66
CA ILE A 133 -10.62 -7.01 -7.15
C ILE A 133 -11.87 -7.44 -7.89
N ALA A 134 -12.85 -7.93 -7.15
CA ALA A 134 -14.20 -8.10 -7.62
C ALA A 134 -15.07 -6.93 -7.15
N GLY A 135 -15.89 -6.40 -8.03
CA GLY A 135 -16.90 -5.40 -7.70
C GLY A 135 -18.29 -6.00 -7.67
N ASP A 136 -19.18 -5.31 -7.01
CA ASP A 136 -20.57 -5.72 -6.92
C ASP A 136 -21.49 -4.58 -7.35
N LEU A 137 -22.56 -4.95 -8.07
CA LEU A 137 -23.72 -4.11 -8.27
C LEU A 137 -24.83 -4.58 -7.34
N GLN A 138 -25.42 -3.65 -6.61
CA GLN A 138 -26.46 -3.94 -5.63
C GLN A 138 -27.67 -3.06 -5.85
N VAL A 139 -28.85 -3.63 -5.78
CA VAL A 139 -30.10 -2.89 -5.70
C VAL A 139 -30.61 -2.87 -4.26
N ARG A 140 -31.10 -1.72 -3.84
CA ARG A 140 -31.75 -1.53 -2.55
C ARG A 140 -33.08 -0.82 -2.73
N VAL A 141 -34.04 -1.11 -1.86
CA VAL A 141 -35.37 -0.48 -1.87
C VAL A 141 -35.68 0.06 -0.49
N ARG A 142 -36.18 1.30 -0.46
CA ARG A 142 -36.72 1.93 0.73
C ARG A 142 -38.23 2.06 0.59
N ARG A 143 -38.97 1.52 1.52
CA ARG A 143 -40.45 1.58 1.53
C ARG A 143 -40.90 3.00 1.78
N ALA A 144 -42.10 3.34 1.26
CA ALA A 144 -42.72 4.63 1.52
C ALA A 144 -42.85 4.86 3.04
N GLY A 145 -42.32 6.00 3.51
CA GLY A 145 -42.33 6.37 4.93
C GLY A 145 -41.32 5.65 5.83
N CYS A 146 -40.46 4.78 5.28
CA CYS A 146 -39.33 4.18 6.00
C CYS A 146 -38.05 4.98 5.82
N GLU A 147 -37.13 4.86 6.77
CA GLU A 147 -35.82 5.53 6.70
C GLU A 147 -34.71 4.62 6.17
N VAL A 148 -34.89 3.31 6.16
CA VAL A 148 -33.84 2.31 5.88
C VAL A 148 -34.02 1.73 4.48
N PHE A 149 -32.91 1.62 3.74
CA PHE A 149 -32.82 0.89 2.48
C PHE A 149 -32.54 -0.59 2.76
N GLU A 150 -33.38 -1.47 2.29
CA GLU A 150 -33.22 -2.93 2.36
C GLU A 150 -32.63 -3.45 1.05
N LYS A 151 -31.70 -4.40 1.12
CA LYS A 151 -31.16 -5.09 -0.07
C LYS A 151 -32.23 -5.93 -0.71
N VAL A 152 -32.30 -5.92 -2.04
CA VAL A 152 -33.20 -6.77 -2.83
C VAL A 152 -32.42 -7.51 -3.90
N GLY A 153 -32.79 -8.77 -4.14
CA GLY A 153 -32.13 -9.65 -5.10
C GLY A 153 -30.70 -10.04 -4.69
N GLU A 154 -30.05 -10.74 -5.60
CA GLU A 154 -28.65 -11.14 -5.45
C GLU A 154 -27.69 -10.04 -5.94
N LEU A 155 -26.44 -10.11 -5.48
CA LEU A 155 -25.36 -9.26 -5.98
C LEU A 155 -25.00 -9.63 -7.41
N ILE A 156 -24.92 -8.65 -8.29
CA ILE A 156 -24.35 -8.84 -9.62
C ILE A 156 -22.85 -8.62 -9.51
N ARG A 157 -22.08 -9.69 -9.59
CA ARG A 157 -20.64 -9.65 -9.41
C ARG A 157 -19.91 -9.28 -10.69
N LEU A 158 -19.11 -8.24 -10.63
CA LEU A 158 -18.14 -7.85 -11.65
C LEU A 158 -16.83 -8.58 -11.40
N ARG A 159 -16.27 -9.22 -12.41
CA ARG A 159 -15.03 -9.97 -12.33
C ARG A 159 -13.97 -9.33 -13.22
N ASN A 160 -12.74 -9.25 -12.72
CA ASN A 160 -11.60 -8.80 -13.51
C ASN A 160 -10.64 -9.96 -13.74
N ALA A 161 -10.24 -10.14 -14.99
CA ALA A 161 -9.10 -10.95 -15.37
C ALA A 161 -7.86 -10.06 -15.60
N PRO A 162 -6.63 -10.57 -15.44
CA PRO A 162 -5.44 -9.86 -15.87
C PRO A 162 -5.47 -9.59 -17.38
N GLY A 163 -4.77 -8.54 -17.80
CA GLY A 163 -4.57 -8.24 -19.21
C GLY A 163 -3.52 -9.15 -19.86
N PRO A 164 -3.14 -8.85 -21.13
CA PRO A 164 -2.09 -9.60 -21.81
C PRO A 164 -0.74 -9.47 -21.09
N MET A 165 0.10 -10.49 -21.24
CA MET A 165 1.47 -10.48 -20.72
C MET A 165 2.27 -9.32 -21.29
N VAL A 166 2.92 -8.56 -20.39
CA VAL A 166 3.80 -7.45 -20.73
C VAL A 166 5.21 -7.69 -20.23
N ARG A 167 5.38 -8.35 -19.07
CA ARG A 167 6.69 -8.58 -18.49
C ARG A 167 6.77 -9.89 -17.72
N LEU A 168 8.00 -10.36 -17.57
CA LEU A 168 8.38 -11.45 -16.69
C LEU A 168 8.95 -10.85 -15.40
N GLU A 169 8.63 -11.43 -14.27
CA GLU A 169 9.18 -11.09 -12.96
C GLU A 169 10.04 -12.24 -12.45
N GLY A 170 11.26 -11.91 -12.00
CA GLY A 170 12.16 -12.83 -11.30
C GLY A 170 12.51 -12.25 -9.94
N ARG A 171 12.03 -12.87 -8.87
CA ARG A 171 12.18 -12.39 -7.50
C ARG A 171 13.08 -13.33 -6.70
N VAL A 172 14.30 -12.90 -6.39
CA VAL A 172 15.21 -13.62 -5.49
C VAL A 172 15.14 -13.01 -4.10
N SER A 173 15.15 -13.85 -3.05
CA SER A 173 15.29 -13.37 -1.68
C SER A 173 16.65 -12.70 -1.51
N ALA A 174 16.68 -11.42 -1.10
CA ALA A 174 17.94 -10.69 -0.91
C ALA A 174 18.78 -11.31 0.23
N SER A 175 18.10 -11.84 1.26
CA SER A 175 18.68 -12.54 2.38
C SER A 175 18.55 -14.05 2.27
N ALA A 176 19.39 -14.78 2.99
CA ALA A 176 19.32 -16.23 3.11
C ALA A 176 18.49 -16.66 4.32
N ASP A 177 17.94 -17.87 4.25
CA ASP A 177 17.37 -18.56 5.40
C ASP A 177 18.45 -19.01 6.40
N ALA A 178 18.04 -19.67 7.48
CA ALA A 178 18.95 -20.16 8.53
C ALA A 178 19.96 -21.23 8.03
N GLN A 179 19.73 -21.82 6.85
CA GLN A 179 20.59 -22.78 6.19
C GLN A 179 21.49 -22.15 5.11
N GLY A 180 21.43 -20.81 4.94
CA GLY A 180 22.18 -20.10 3.91
C GLY A 180 21.54 -20.18 2.52
N LYS A 181 20.31 -20.68 2.42
CA LYS A 181 19.61 -20.92 1.16
C LYS A 181 18.64 -19.78 0.82
N ARG A 182 18.33 -19.65 -0.48
CA ARG A 182 17.41 -18.65 -1.00
C ARG A 182 16.39 -19.27 -1.93
N ARG A 183 15.32 -18.50 -2.12
CA ARG A 183 14.23 -18.81 -3.01
C ARG A 183 14.20 -17.84 -4.20
N VAL A 184 13.86 -18.35 -5.37
CA VAL A 184 13.53 -17.55 -6.56
C VAL A 184 12.10 -17.84 -6.95
N VAL A 185 11.32 -16.78 -7.16
CA VAL A 185 9.94 -16.86 -7.66
C VAL A 185 9.87 -16.19 -9.03
N ILE A 186 9.31 -16.87 -9.99
CA ILE A 186 9.16 -16.42 -11.38
C ILE A 186 7.69 -16.44 -11.75
N TYR A 187 7.17 -15.36 -12.33
CA TYR A 187 5.80 -15.23 -12.82
C TYR A 187 5.71 -14.13 -13.88
N ALA A 188 4.65 -14.15 -14.67
CA ALA A 188 4.38 -13.11 -15.65
C ALA A 188 3.32 -12.13 -15.14
N THR A 189 3.37 -10.88 -15.65
CA THR A 189 2.39 -9.84 -15.30
C THR A 189 1.90 -9.08 -16.53
N ASP A 190 0.71 -8.48 -16.39
CA ASP A 190 0.20 -7.48 -17.32
C ASP A 190 0.81 -6.08 -17.07
N SER A 191 0.33 -5.06 -17.78
CA SER A 191 0.81 -3.67 -17.65
C SER A 191 0.49 -3.03 -16.29
N ASN A 192 -0.47 -3.55 -15.56
CA ASN A 192 -0.86 -3.09 -14.23
C ASN A 192 -0.19 -3.89 -13.10
N LEU A 193 0.76 -4.77 -13.42
CA LEU A 193 1.45 -5.67 -12.48
C LEU A 193 0.57 -6.77 -11.90
N ASN A 194 -0.57 -7.08 -12.52
CA ASN A 194 -1.37 -8.23 -12.13
C ASN A 194 -0.68 -9.53 -12.57
N PRO A 195 -0.46 -10.50 -11.66
CA PRO A 195 0.04 -11.82 -12.05
C PRO A 195 -0.92 -12.53 -13.01
N LEU A 196 -0.35 -13.29 -13.94
CA LEU A 196 -1.10 -14.10 -14.89
C LEU A 196 -1.21 -15.54 -14.37
N PRO A 197 -2.36 -15.97 -13.82
CA PRO A 197 -2.49 -17.32 -13.26
C PRO A 197 -2.45 -18.41 -14.33
N ASP A 198 -2.74 -18.06 -15.58
CA ASP A 198 -2.72 -18.98 -16.73
C ASP A 198 -1.39 -18.96 -17.50
N TYR A 199 -0.37 -18.24 -17.02
CA TYR A 199 0.96 -18.28 -17.63
C TYR A 199 1.56 -19.68 -17.47
N ARG A 200 2.08 -20.24 -18.56
CA ARG A 200 2.69 -21.58 -18.62
C ARG A 200 3.95 -21.54 -19.47
N GLY A 201 4.78 -22.56 -19.34
CA GLY A 201 5.97 -22.75 -20.14
C GLY A 201 7.20 -23.03 -19.29
N SER A 202 8.34 -23.10 -19.96
CA SER A 202 9.66 -23.29 -19.35
C SER A 202 10.44 -21.99 -19.42
N VAL A 203 10.95 -21.54 -18.27
CA VAL A 203 11.73 -20.29 -18.16
C VAL A 203 13.19 -20.64 -17.89
N GLU A 204 14.08 -20.16 -18.77
CA GLU A 204 15.53 -20.33 -18.64
C GLU A 204 16.07 -19.45 -17.50
N LEU A 205 17.05 -19.98 -16.74
CA LEU A 205 17.66 -19.32 -15.61
C LEU A 205 19.18 -19.20 -15.80
N LYS A 206 19.71 -18.02 -15.50
CA LYS A 206 21.15 -17.77 -15.49
C LYS A 206 21.52 -16.83 -14.35
N ALA A 207 22.62 -17.11 -13.66
CA ALA A 207 23.16 -16.20 -12.65
C ALA A 207 24.19 -15.24 -13.25
N GLU A 208 24.15 -13.99 -12.78
CA GLU A 208 25.29 -13.07 -12.77
C GLU A 208 25.86 -13.08 -11.35
N GLY A 209 27.13 -13.48 -11.20
CA GLY A 209 27.78 -13.77 -9.94
C GLY A 209 27.81 -15.27 -9.66
N GLU A 210 28.37 -15.65 -8.51
CA GLU A 210 28.59 -17.05 -8.14
C GLU A 210 27.42 -17.61 -7.32
N VAL A 211 26.76 -18.66 -7.85
CA VAL A 211 25.63 -19.32 -7.21
C VAL A 211 25.71 -20.82 -7.42
N SER A 212 25.38 -21.62 -6.40
CA SER A 212 25.19 -23.06 -6.53
C SER A 212 23.71 -23.42 -6.52
N ASP A 213 23.42 -24.62 -7.00
CA ASP A 213 22.09 -25.25 -7.00
C ASP A 213 21.02 -24.51 -7.85
N LEU A 214 21.42 -23.61 -8.75
CA LEU A 214 20.51 -22.97 -9.69
C LEU A 214 20.28 -23.89 -10.90
N PRO A 215 19.06 -24.37 -11.17
CA PRO A 215 18.75 -25.15 -12.37
C PRO A 215 18.86 -24.26 -13.63
N ALA A 216 19.08 -24.89 -14.78
CA ALA A 216 19.15 -24.17 -16.06
C ALA A 216 17.79 -23.61 -16.50
N ALA A 217 16.69 -24.22 -16.06
CA ALA A 217 15.32 -23.79 -16.34
C ALA A 217 14.37 -24.24 -15.23
N VAL A 218 13.20 -23.62 -15.19
CA VAL A 218 12.09 -23.96 -14.31
C VAL A 218 10.77 -24.03 -15.10
N GLU A 219 9.95 -25.04 -14.82
CA GLU A 219 8.60 -25.14 -15.36
C GLU A 219 7.62 -24.30 -14.54
N ILE A 220 6.75 -23.55 -15.23
CA ILE A 220 5.69 -22.78 -14.61
C ILE A 220 4.54 -23.69 -14.23
N GLY A 221 4.20 -23.71 -12.95
CA GLY A 221 3.13 -24.54 -12.37
C GLY A 221 1.71 -24.11 -12.74
N GLU A 222 0.73 -24.84 -12.20
CA GLU A 222 -0.69 -24.61 -12.47
C GLU A 222 -1.20 -23.24 -11.94
N ASP A 223 -0.48 -22.64 -11.03
CA ASP A 223 -0.77 -21.33 -10.43
C ASP A 223 -0.08 -20.15 -11.13
N GLY A 224 0.53 -20.39 -12.30
CA GLY A 224 1.24 -19.36 -13.08
C GLY A 224 2.61 -18.98 -12.56
N ARG A 225 3.20 -19.79 -11.63
CA ARG A 225 4.49 -19.52 -11.00
C ARG A 225 5.50 -20.63 -11.20
N GLY A 226 6.76 -20.24 -11.38
CA GLY A 226 7.92 -21.11 -11.22
C GLY A 226 8.62 -20.79 -9.89
N VAL A 227 8.98 -21.81 -9.13
CA VAL A 227 9.67 -21.64 -7.85
C VAL A 227 10.93 -22.51 -7.83
N VAL A 228 12.06 -21.89 -7.51
CA VAL A 228 13.33 -22.57 -7.26
C VAL A 228 13.72 -22.34 -5.81
N GLU A 229 13.83 -23.41 -5.06
CA GLU A 229 14.24 -23.38 -3.65
C GLU A 229 15.70 -23.84 -3.51
N GLY A 230 16.37 -23.37 -2.46
CA GLY A 230 17.64 -23.93 -2.03
C GLY A 230 18.87 -23.44 -2.77
N ILE A 231 18.79 -22.35 -3.57
CA ILE A 231 19.98 -21.76 -4.18
C ILE A 231 20.88 -21.13 -3.12
N GLU A 232 22.19 -21.15 -3.35
CA GLU A 232 23.18 -20.62 -2.42
C GLU A 232 24.08 -19.61 -3.13
N VAL A 233 24.13 -18.39 -2.61
CA VAL A 233 25.02 -17.33 -3.10
C VAL A 233 26.41 -17.56 -2.55
N GLN A 234 27.40 -17.55 -3.41
CA GLN A 234 28.82 -17.79 -3.11
C GLN A 234 29.61 -16.47 -3.25
N GLY A 235 30.72 -16.37 -2.51
CA GLY A 235 31.60 -15.19 -2.60
C GLY A 235 31.02 -13.92 -1.97
N ASP A 236 31.70 -12.81 -2.12
CA ASP A 236 31.40 -11.53 -1.47
C ASP A 236 30.58 -10.56 -2.36
N GLY A 237 30.49 -10.83 -3.66
CA GLY A 237 29.78 -10.00 -4.62
C GLY A 237 28.27 -10.22 -4.65
N PRO A 238 27.51 -9.26 -5.21
CA PRO A 238 26.09 -9.43 -5.44
C PRO A 238 25.82 -10.43 -6.56
N VAL A 239 24.77 -11.23 -6.38
CA VAL A 239 24.26 -12.15 -7.39
C VAL A 239 22.91 -11.65 -7.89
N ARG A 240 22.66 -11.76 -9.19
CA ARG A 240 21.37 -11.50 -9.83
C ARG A 240 20.99 -12.69 -10.70
N ILE A 241 19.71 -13.04 -10.70
CA ILE A 241 19.19 -14.11 -11.54
C ILE A 241 18.51 -13.49 -12.77
N ILE A 242 18.97 -13.87 -13.95
CA ILE A 242 18.33 -13.56 -15.21
C ILE A 242 17.31 -14.66 -15.47
N VAL A 243 16.08 -14.27 -15.74
CA VAL A 243 14.98 -15.15 -16.11
C VAL A 243 14.55 -14.83 -17.53
N ARG A 244 14.45 -15.83 -18.40
CA ARG A 244 14.16 -15.65 -19.82
C ARG A 244 13.09 -16.62 -20.29
N ASP A 245 12.04 -16.07 -20.84
CA ASP A 245 11.05 -16.80 -21.62
C ASP A 245 11.40 -16.66 -23.11
N ALA A 246 12.00 -17.69 -23.69
CA ALA A 246 12.44 -17.67 -25.07
C ALA A 246 11.28 -17.74 -26.07
N GLU A 247 10.13 -18.31 -25.66
CA GLU A 247 8.92 -18.43 -26.50
C GLU A 247 8.26 -17.07 -26.70
N ASN A 248 8.08 -16.31 -25.62
CA ASN A 248 7.48 -14.98 -25.64
C ASN A 248 8.52 -13.85 -25.88
N GLY A 249 9.82 -14.17 -25.90
CA GLY A 249 10.89 -13.21 -26.16
C GLY A 249 11.07 -12.18 -25.07
N VAL A 250 10.74 -12.49 -23.82
CA VAL A 250 10.85 -11.60 -22.66
C VAL A 250 11.93 -12.07 -21.71
N GLU A 251 12.64 -11.11 -21.12
CA GLU A 251 13.70 -11.34 -20.15
C GLU A 251 13.58 -10.34 -18.99
N ALA A 252 13.89 -10.79 -17.78
CA ALA A 252 14.00 -9.92 -16.62
C ALA A 252 15.23 -10.30 -15.78
N LYS A 253 15.71 -9.34 -15.00
CA LYS A 253 16.79 -9.52 -14.05
C LYS A 253 16.28 -9.25 -12.64
N SER A 254 16.55 -10.18 -11.72
CA SER A 254 16.16 -10.03 -10.32
C SER A 254 16.89 -8.86 -9.64
N GLY A 255 16.39 -8.45 -8.48
CA GLY A 255 17.16 -7.65 -7.54
C GLY A 255 18.42 -8.41 -7.07
N PRO A 256 19.38 -7.70 -6.46
CA PRO A 256 20.61 -8.30 -5.98
C PRO A 256 20.38 -9.14 -4.71
N ALA A 257 21.12 -10.25 -4.61
CA ALA A 257 21.26 -11.06 -3.40
C ALA A 257 22.75 -11.13 -3.01
N ARG A 258 23.06 -11.18 -1.71
CA ARG A 258 24.44 -11.21 -1.20
C ARG A 258 24.62 -12.32 -0.20
N SER A 259 25.86 -12.76 -0.01
CA SER A 259 26.21 -13.65 1.10
C SER A 259 25.77 -13.07 2.44
N PRO A 260 25.34 -13.91 3.41
CA PRO A 260 24.89 -13.44 4.71
C PRO A 260 25.98 -12.64 5.44
N GLY A 261 25.60 -11.47 5.95
CA GLY A 261 26.41 -10.67 6.88
C GLY A 261 25.85 -10.74 8.30
N GLU A 262 26.43 -9.96 9.21
CA GLU A 262 25.93 -9.85 10.60
C GLU A 262 24.47 -9.41 10.66
N ARG A 263 24.08 -8.44 9.81
CA ARG A 263 22.70 -8.03 9.60
C ARG A 263 22.36 -8.22 8.13
N GLN A 264 21.27 -8.91 7.88
CA GLN A 264 20.77 -9.17 6.53
C GLN A 264 19.77 -8.10 6.08
N HIS A 265 19.43 -8.12 4.80
CA HIS A 265 18.49 -7.22 4.18
C HIS A 265 17.15 -7.94 3.95
N TYR A 266 16.17 -7.66 4.79
CA TYR A 266 14.81 -8.19 4.67
C TYR A 266 13.88 -7.15 4.09
N PHE A 267 13.25 -7.44 2.97
CA PHE A 267 12.38 -6.50 2.27
C PHE A 267 10.92 -6.76 2.59
N GLY A 268 10.16 -5.67 2.78
CA GLY A 268 8.75 -5.79 3.13
C GLY A 268 7.88 -4.63 2.69
N GLY A 269 6.57 -4.92 2.67
CA GLY A 269 5.51 -3.95 2.50
C GLY A 269 4.74 -3.79 3.80
N ILE A 270 4.81 -2.61 4.40
CA ILE A 270 4.31 -2.36 5.75
C ILE A 270 3.27 -1.25 5.87
N HIS A 271 2.74 -0.80 4.74
CA HIS A 271 1.66 0.16 4.73
C HIS A 271 0.75 -0.10 3.53
N PHE A 272 -0.36 -0.75 3.77
CA PHE A 272 -1.45 -0.98 2.82
C PHE A 272 -2.71 -1.40 3.59
N HIS A 273 -3.86 -1.26 2.92
CA HIS A 273 -5.19 -1.51 3.49
C HIS A 273 -5.85 -2.72 2.85
N THR A 274 -6.64 -3.42 3.65
CA THR A 274 -7.47 -4.55 3.23
C THR A 274 -8.95 -4.23 3.47
N ARG A 275 -9.86 -5.20 3.27
CA ARG A 275 -11.28 -5.01 3.58
C ARG A 275 -11.57 -4.78 5.07
N LEU A 276 -10.59 -4.90 5.95
CA LEU A 276 -10.74 -4.54 7.36
C LEU A 276 -10.77 -3.02 7.55
N SER A 277 -10.24 -2.26 6.59
CA SER A 277 -10.49 -0.82 6.44
C SER A 277 -11.83 -0.57 5.79
N VAL A 278 -12.44 0.57 6.11
CA VAL A 278 -13.71 1.01 5.50
C VAL A 278 -13.60 1.32 3.99
N ASP A 279 -12.39 1.51 3.50
CA ASP A 279 -12.05 1.94 2.14
C ASP A 279 -11.07 1.00 1.43
N GLY A 280 -10.81 -0.18 2.00
CA GLY A 280 -10.02 -1.24 1.39
C GLY A 280 -10.88 -2.40 0.87
N ASP A 281 -10.35 -3.19 -0.07
CA ASP A 281 -11.14 -4.18 -0.80
C ASP A 281 -10.66 -5.61 -0.65
N ARG A 282 -9.34 -5.83 -0.66
CA ARG A 282 -8.77 -7.16 -0.75
C ARG A 282 -8.91 -7.93 0.55
N GLU A 283 -9.19 -9.23 0.46
CA GLU A 283 -9.16 -10.12 1.63
C GLU A 283 -7.75 -10.13 2.26
N PRO A 284 -7.63 -10.02 3.60
CA PRO A 284 -6.34 -10.01 4.29
C PRO A 284 -5.45 -11.22 3.94
N ARG A 285 -6.04 -12.42 3.88
CA ARG A 285 -5.32 -13.65 3.51
C ARG A 285 -4.78 -13.62 2.09
N GLU A 286 -5.56 -13.09 1.15
CA GLU A 286 -5.13 -12.94 -0.24
C GLU A 286 -3.99 -11.93 -0.39
N ALA A 287 -4.03 -10.82 0.36
CA ALA A 287 -2.96 -9.83 0.37
C ALA A 287 -1.66 -10.41 0.91
N TYR A 288 -1.71 -11.18 2.01
CA TYR A 288 -0.53 -11.82 2.59
C TYR A 288 0.00 -12.97 1.73
N ALA A 289 -0.88 -13.80 1.16
CA ALA A 289 -0.47 -14.84 0.21
C ALA A 289 0.22 -14.23 -1.02
N TYR A 290 -0.32 -13.13 -1.56
CA TYR A 290 0.29 -12.41 -2.66
C TYR A 290 1.69 -11.86 -2.30
N ALA A 291 1.84 -11.25 -1.11
CA ALA A 291 3.11 -10.76 -0.61
C ALA A 291 4.18 -11.86 -0.51
N ARG A 292 3.81 -13.01 0.05
CA ARG A 292 4.70 -14.15 0.28
C ARG A 292 5.01 -14.91 -1.01
N ASP A 293 3.99 -15.20 -1.82
CA ASP A 293 4.07 -16.20 -2.87
C ASP A 293 4.41 -15.63 -4.26
N HIS A 294 4.06 -14.37 -4.53
CA HIS A 294 4.39 -13.69 -5.79
C HIS A 294 5.49 -12.65 -5.59
N LEU A 295 5.30 -11.73 -4.65
CA LEU A 295 6.29 -10.68 -4.43
C LEU A 295 7.55 -11.17 -3.73
N ASN A 296 7.53 -12.39 -3.17
CA ASN A 296 8.65 -12.99 -2.43
C ASN A 296 9.21 -12.04 -1.35
N LEU A 297 8.30 -11.36 -0.64
CA LEU A 297 8.66 -10.47 0.47
C LEU A 297 9.03 -11.28 1.71
N ASP A 298 9.88 -10.69 2.53
CA ASP A 298 10.30 -11.26 3.82
C ASP A 298 9.37 -10.78 4.95
N VAL A 299 8.87 -9.52 4.88
CA VAL A 299 8.09 -8.89 5.94
C VAL A 299 6.82 -8.27 5.38
N VAL A 300 5.72 -8.41 6.10
CA VAL A 300 4.46 -7.74 5.74
C VAL A 300 3.72 -7.24 6.98
N ALA A 301 3.07 -6.09 6.86
CA ALA A 301 2.12 -5.58 7.83
C ALA A 301 0.98 -4.86 7.13
N MET A 302 -0.25 -5.33 7.27
CA MET A 302 -1.42 -4.55 6.92
C MET A 302 -1.69 -3.50 8.01
N THR A 303 -2.05 -2.30 7.60
CA THR A 303 -2.26 -1.15 8.49
C THR A 303 -3.66 -0.58 8.31
N ASP A 304 -4.64 -1.45 8.39
CA ASP A 304 -6.04 -1.06 8.24
C ASP A 304 -6.43 0.05 9.22
N HIS A 305 -7.34 0.93 8.81
CA HIS A 305 -7.83 2.02 9.63
C HIS A 305 -8.52 1.50 10.89
N ALA A 306 -7.87 1.65 12.04
CA ALA A 306 -8.36 1.36 13.37
C ALA A 306 -9.34 0.16 13.41
N PRO A 307 -8.96 -1.04 12.97
CA PRO A 307 -9.84 -2.19 13.04
C PRO A 307 -10.14 -2.49 14.51
N ILE A 308 -11.40 -2.54 14.87
CA ILE A 308 -11.85 -2.81 16.24
C ILE A 308 -12.67 -4.09 16.32
N GLY A 309 -12.79 -4.65 17.52
CA GLY A 309 -13.62 -5.82 17.77
C GLY A 309 -13.26 -7.00 16.85
N ALA A 310 -14.22 -7.52 16.11
CA ALA A 310 -14.02 -8.67 15.23
C ALA A 310 -12.98 -8.43 14.11
N GLY A 311 -12.88 -7.20 13.59
CA GLY A 311 -11.87 -6.85 12.57
C GLY A 311 -10.45 -6.93 13.12
N TRP A 312 -10.23 -6.45 14.34
CA TRP A 312 -8.93 -6.59 15.01
C TRP A 312 -8.57 -8.05 15.29
N GLN A 313 -9.53 -8.83 15.77
CA GLN A 313 -9.31 -10.26 16.01
C GLN A 313 -8.96 -11.01 14.71
N GLU A 314 -9.59 -10.65 13.60
CA GLU A 314 -9.25 -11.20 12.30
C GLU A 314 -7.84 -10.77 11.85
N CYS A 315 -7.48 -9.50 12.03
CA CYS A 315 -6.12 -9.01 11.76
C CYS A 315 -5.08 -9.83 12.52
N LEU A 316 -5.25 -10.04 13.82
CA LEU A 316 -4.36 -10.86 14.63
C LEU A 316 -4.32 -12.32 14.16
N ALA A 317 -5.47 -12.92 13.87
CA ALA A 317 -5.55 -14.30 13.40
C ALA A 317 -4.79 -14.50 12.08
N VAL A 318 -4.93 -13.59 11.13
CA VAL A 318 -4.21 -13.64 9.86
C VAL A 318 -2.70 -13.43 10.08
N ASN A 319 -2.31 -12.51 10.96
CA ASN A 319 -0.90 -12.33 11.31
C ASN A 319 -0.28 -13.61 11.87
N GLU A 320 -0.98 -14.33 12.74
CA GLU A 320 -0.47 -15.60 13.29
C GLU A 320 -0.47 -16.74 12.25
N GLU A 321 -1.51 -16.83 11.42
CA GLU A 321 -1.63 -17.85 10.38
C GLU A 321 -0.47 -17.78 9.37
N PHE A 322 -0.01 -16.59 9.03
CA PHE A 322 1.04 -16.38 8.03
C PHE A 322 2.44 -16.23 8.61
N TYR A 323 2.58 -16.12 9.92
CA TYR A 323 3.88 -15.99 10.57
C TYR A 323 4.71 -17.27 10.43
N ASP A 324 5.78 -17.21 9.66
CA ASP A 324 6.71 -18.30 9.39
C ASP A 324 8.16 -17.79 9.60
N PRO A 325 8.69 -17.88 10.84
CA PRO A 325 9.99 -17.32 11.17
C PRO A 325 11.10 -17.97 10.33
N GLY A 326 12.00 -17.14 9.82
CA GLY A 326 13.04 -17.55 8.86
C GLY A 326 12.59 -17.49 7.40
N ARG A 327 11.29 -17.28 7.12
CA ARG A 327 10.75 -17.22 5.76
C ARG A 327 9.84 -16.01 5.49
N PHE A 328 8.86 -15.76 6.36
CA PHE A 328 7.88 -14.70 6.17
C PHE A 328 7.39 -14.19 7.52
N VAL A 329 7.70 -12.95 7.81
CA VAL A 329 7.35 -12.30 9.07
C VAL A 329 6.17 -11.36 8.88
N THR A 330 5.17 -11.53 9.73
CA THR A 330 4.01 -10.66 9.83
C THR A 330 4.09 -9.84 11.11
N ILE A 331 3.75 -8.55 11.05
CA ILE A 331 3.72 -7.65 12.21
C ILE A 331 2.31 -7.14 12.42
N PRO A 332 1.70 -7.35 13.59
CA PRO A 332 0.42 -6.73 13.91
C PRO A 332 0.54 -5.21 13.90
N ALA A 333 -0.30 -4.56 13.10
CA ALA A 333 -0.24 -3.12 12.91
C ALA A 333 -1.61 -2.54 12.57
N TRP A 334 -1.74 -1.22 12.67
CA TRP A 334 -2.92 -0.49 12.25
C TRP A 334 -2.58 0.99 12.01
N GLU A 335 -3.45 1.70 11.29
CA GLU A 335 -3.31 3.12 11.05
C GLU A 335 -4.20 3.95 11.98
N SER A 336 -3.56 4.90 12.66
CA SER A 336 -4.23 5.98 13.39
C SER A 336 -4.36 7.19 12.50
N SER A 337 -5.58 7.49 12.09
CA SER A 337 -5.89 8.60 11.18
C SER A 337 -6.76 9.64 11.86
N ASN A 338 -6.35 10.89 11.83
CA ASN A 338 -7.21 12.01 12.24
C ASN A 338 -6.83 13.31 11.50
N ALA A 339 -7.54 14.40 11.81
CA ALA A 339 -7.33 15.68 11.15
C ALA A 339 -5.95 16.32 11.43
N TYR A 340 -5.21 15.85 12.41
CA TYR A 340 -3.93 16.42 12.87
C TYR A 340 -2.72 15.59 12.47
N GLY A 341 -2.89 14.63 11.59
CA GLY A 341 -1.85 13.77 11.06
C GLY A 341 -2.20 12.29 11.14
N HIS A 342 -1.45 11.49 10.42
CA HIS A 342 -1.61 10.05 10.34
C HIS A 342 -0.34 9.34 10.79
N ALA A 343 -0.47 8.18 11.42
CA ALA A 343 0.66 7.34 11.79
C ALA A 343 0.27 5.86 11.80
N ASN A 344 1.14 5.02 11.27
CA ASN A 344 1.05 3.58 11.45
C ASN A 344 1.64 3.17 12.79
N LEU A 345 0.99 2.24 13.47
CA LEU A 345 1.39 1.72 14.76
C LEU A 345 1.72 0.23 14.62
N PHE A 346 2.96 -0.13 14.89
CA PHE A 346 3.48 -1.49 14.78
C PHE A 346 3.68 -2.07 16.18
N LEU A 347 3.04 -3.19 16.45
CA LEU A 347 3.05 -3.83 17.76
C LEU A 347 4.15 -4.90 17.83
N ARG A 348 4.88 -4.94 18.95
CA ARG A 348 5.91 -5.95 19.19
C ARG A 348 5.30 -7.34 19.33
N THR A 349 4.17 -7.42 20.01
CA THR A 349 3.46 -8.67 20.26
C THR A 349 1.96 -8.49 19.99
N PRO A 350 1.23 -9.56 19.64
CA PRO A 350 -0.23 -9.51 19.48
C PRO A 350 -0.98 -9.29 20.81
N ASP A 351 -0.31 -9.46 21.94
CA ASP A 351 -0.90 -9.33 23.29
C ASP A 351 -1.02 -7.88 23.77
N VAL A 352 -0.47 -6.93 23.03
CA VAL A 352 -0.74 -5.53 23.31
C VAL A 352 -2.23 -5.28 23.12
N ASP A 353 -2.91 -4.95 24.22
CA ASP A 353 -4.35 -4.74 24.22
C ASP A 353 -4.76 -3.62 23.27
N GLY A 354 -5.04 -4.01 22.02
CA GLY A 354 -5.60 -3.12 21.00
C GLY A 354 -6.98 -2.58 21.35
N GLY A 355 -7.58 -3.06 22.45
CA GLY A 355 -8.92 -2.66 22.89
C GLY A 355 -8.98 -1.32 23.62
N THR A 356 -7.85 -0.80 24.08
CA THR A 356 -7.78 0.54 24.70
C THR A 356 -7.17 1.57 23.76
N TRP A 357 -7.59 1.54 22.51
CA TRP A 357 -7.24 2.55 21.54
C TRP A 357 -7.62 3.93 22.07
N ASN A 358 -6.64 4.66 22.60
CA ASN A 358 -6.81 6.05 22.98
C ASN A 358 -6.93 6.94 21.73
N TRP A 359 -7.78 6.50 20.78
CA TRP A 359 -8.12 7.33 19.64
C TRP A 359 -8.76 8.61 20.15
N LYS A 360 -8.04 9.69 20.02
CA LYS A 360 -8.50 11.02 20.38
C LYS A 360 -8.54 11.82 19.08
N PRO A 361 -9.73 12.01 18.50
CA PRO A 361 -9.89 12.71 17.24
C PRO A 361 -9.36 14.14 17.27
N ASP A 362 -9.20 14.69 18.48
CA ASP A 362 -8.76 16.07 18.70
C ASP A 362 -7.24 16.21 18.91
N LEU A 363 -6.49 15.10 18.87
CA LEU A 363 -5.05 15.09 19.09
C LEU A 363 -4.32 14.47 17.90
N SER A 364 -3.18 15.06 17.54
CA SER A 364 -2.23 14.41 16.64
C SER A 364 -1.79 13.06 17.23
N PRO A 365 -1.50 12.02 16.40
CA PRO A 365 -0.93 10.76 16.88
C PRO A 365 0.30 10.95 17.77
N SER A 366 1.12 11.96 17.50
CA SER A 366 2.29 12.30 18.33
C SER A 366 1.95 12.85 19.73
N GLN A 367 0.75 13.36 19.94
CA GLN A 367 0.28 13.82 21.26
C GLN A 367 -0.27 12.68 22.14
N VAL A 368 -0.40 11.48 21.58
CA VAL A 368 -0.88 10.30 22.30
C VAL A 368 0.31 9.57 22.92
N THR A 369 0.18 9.15 24.19
CA THR A 369 1.19 8.30 24.83
C THR A 369 0.95 6.86 24.42
N TRP A 370 1.88 6.28 23.69
CA TRP A 370 1.86 4.89 23.25
C TRP A 370 2.67 3.99 24.19
N ASP A 371 2.32 2.71 24.23
CA ASP A 371 3.11 1.72 24.98
C ASP A 371 4.54 1.61 24.39
N LYS A 372 5.51 1.25 25.24
CA LYS A 372 6.90 1.02 24.83
C LYS A 372 7.06 -0.08 23.78
N ASP A 373 6.12 -1.01 23.69
CA ASP A 373 6.10 -2.11 22.73
C ASP A 373 5.34 -1.73 21.42
N VAL A 374 5.19 -0.43 21.16
CA VAL A 374 4.67 0.14 19.92
C VAL A 374 5.74 0.98 19.24
N VAL A 375 5.94 0.80 17.95
CA VAL A 375 6.69 1.74 17.09
C VAL A 375 5.68 2.54 16.29
N MET A 376 5.73 3.86 16.42
CA MET A 376 4.89 4.79 15.67
C MET A 376 5.64 5.31 14.44
N VAL A 377 4.98 5.28 13.29
CA VAL A 377 5.52 5.73 12.00
C VAL A 377 4.59 6.77 11.39
N PRO A 378 4.85 8.07 11.58
CA PRO A 378 4.19 9.13 10.82
C PRO A 378 4.34 8.91 9.32
N HIS A 379 3.27 9.17 8.56
CA HIS A 379 3.30 9.03 7.10
C HIS A 379 2.63 10.23 6.42
N HIS A 380 2.91 10.43 5.15
CA HIS A 380 2.54 11.59 4.32
C HIS A 380 2.48 12.93 5.10
N PRO A 381 3.55 13.29 5.83
CA PRO A 381 3.51 14.33 6.85
C PRO A 381 3.20 15.74 6.32
N ASN A 382 3.61 16.05 5.08
CA ASN A 382 3.33 17.32 4.41
C ASN A 382 2.24 17.20 3.33
N CYS A 383 1.46 16.12 3.34
CA CYS A 383 0.33 15.94 2.44
C CYS A 383 -0.91 16.63 3.02
N GLY A 384 -0.99 17.95 2.90
CA GLY A 384 -2.20 18.70 3.17
C GLY A 384 -3.19 18.53 2.03
N GLN A 385 -4.23 17.75 2.18
CA GLN A 385 -5.33 17.76 1.22
C GLN A 385 -6.42 18.73 1.67
N LEU A 386 -6.43 19.92 1.10
CA LEU A 386 -7.68 20.60 0.79
C LEU A 386 -8.37 19.78 -0.31
N VAL A 387 -9.07 18.74 0.06
CA VAL A 387 -10.03 18.14 -0.85
C VAL A 387 -11.19 19.11 -0.91
N GLU A 388 -11.10 20.07 -1.81
CA GLU A 388 -12.28 20.69 -2.39
C GLU A 388 -13.04 19.59 -3.17
N TYR A 389 -13.64 18.68 -2.45
CA TYR A 389 -14.77 17.94 -2.97
C TYR A 389 -15.85 19.00 -3.16
N GLY A 390 -15.93 19.62 -4.32
CA GLY A 390 -16.91 20.62 -4.70
C GLY A 390 -18.26 20.50 -3.95
N LYS A 391 -19.39 20.79 -4.35
CA LYS A 391 -20.71 20.76 -3.68
C LYS A 391 -20.99 19.69 -2.59
N HIS A 392 -20.09 18.70 -2.38
CA HIS A 392 -20.21 17.67 -1.33
C HIS A 392 -19.87 18.15 0.09
N ARG A 393 -19.31 19.35 0.23
CA ARG A 393 -19.09 19.98 1.54
C ARG A 393 -20.40 20.15 2.35
N GLU A 394 -21.53 20.31 1.65
CA GLU A 394 -22.84 20.50 2.28
C GLU A 394 -23.48 19.19 2.76
N VAL A 395 -23.15 18.05 2.15
CA VAL A 395 -23.73 16.74 2.48
C VAL A 395 -23.05 16.10 3.69
N MET A 396 -21.76 16.37 3.90
CA MET A 396 -20.96 15.68 4.93
C MET A 396 -20.89 16.44 6.25
N GLY A 397 -21.27 17.70 6.32
CA GLY A 397 -21.28 18.52 7.55
C GLY A 397 -19.93 18.67 8.26
N GLN A 398 -18.92 17.91 7.85
CA GLN A 398 -17.55 17.91 8.34
C GLN A 398 -16.60 17.87 7.18
N SER A 399 -15.74 18.86 7.11
CA SER A 399 -14.58 18.85 6.23
C SER A 399 -13.58 17.85 6.81
N PHE A 400 -13.36 16.73 6.14
CA PHE A 400 -12.17 15.92 6.37
C PHE A 400 -10.97 16.71 5.84
N TYR A 401 -10.38 17.52 6.70
CA TYR A 401 -9.10 18.13 6.42
C TYR A 401 -8.03 17.13 6.85
N TRP A 402 -7.26 16.63 5.93
CA TRP A 402 -5.97 16.06 6.25
C TRP A 402 -5.04 17.24 6.46
N SER A 403 -4.68 17.51 7.69
CA SER A 403 -3.69 18.54 7.99
C SER A 403 -2.30 17.93 7.94
N LYS A 404 -1.31 18.82 7.73
CA LYS A 404 0.09 18.48 7.91
C LYS A 404 0.34 17.85 9.28
N TYR A 405 1.33 16.98 9.37
CA TYR A 405 1.75 16.37 10.62
C TYR A 405 2.34 17.44 11.57
N HIS A 406 2.04 17.31 12.85
CA HIS A 406 2.43 18.27 13.87
C HIS A 406 3.75 17.86 14.53
N TRP A 407 4.88 18.26 13.93
CA TRP A 407 6.23 17.99 14.44
C TRP A 407 6.57 18.72 15.75
N GLU A 408 5.81 19.72 16.15
CA GLU A 408 5.96 20.42 17.44
C GLU A 408 5.66 19.56 18.68
N PHE A 409 5.12 18.37 18.51
CA PHE A 409 4.82 17.43 19.58
C PHE A 409 5.73 16.20 19.50
N PRO A 410 6.96 16.25 20.09
CA PRO A 410 7.86 15.11 20.04
C PRO A 410 7.27 13.89 20.76
N ASN A 411 7.46 12.72 20.17
CA ASN A 411 6.99 11.44 20.72
C ASN A 411 8.12 10.40 20.64
N GLU A 412 8.51 9.84 21.76
CA GLU A 412 9.61 8.87 21.84
C GLU A 412 9.35 7.57 21.06
N ARG A 413 8.09 7.26 20.80
CA ARG A 413 7.70 6.07 20.01
C ARG A 413 7.72 6.32 18.50
N ALA A 414 7.81 7.57 18.06
CA ALA A 414 8.05 7.92 16.68
C ALA A 414 9.54 7.71 16.36
N ARG A 415 9.87 6.48 16.00
CA ARG A 415 11.25 6.08 15.69
C ARG A 415 11.56 6.20 14.19
N LEU A 416 10.54 6.10 13.35
CA LEU A 416 10.62 6.05 11.91
C LEU A 416 9.66 7.07 11.30
N VAL A 417 9.87 7.39 10.04
CA VAL A 417 8.93 8.14 9.20
C VAL A 417 8.88 7.50 7.83
N GLU A 418 7.70 7.45 7.26
CA GLU A 418 7.53 7.05 5.88
C GLU A 418 7.94 8.20 4.96
N ILE A 419 9.11 8.07 4.32
CA ILE A 419 9.68 9.13 3.47
C ILE A 419 9.10 9.12 2.07
N VAL A 420 8.59 7.98 1.62
CA VAL A 420 7.98 7.79 0.30
C VAL A 420 6.85 6.76 0.36
N GLN A 421 5.78 7.02 -0.37
CA GLN A 421 4.67 6.08 -0.57
C GLN A 421 3.91 6.40 -1.86
N GLY A 422 2.77 5.76 -2.12
CA GLY A 422 1.96 5.97 -3.32
C GLY A 422 1.49 7.41 -3.58
N ARG A 423 1.49 8.28 -2.57
CA ARG A 423 1.14 9.70 -2.72
C ARG A 423 2.33 10.60 -3.04
N GLY A 424 3.57 10.12 -2.89
CA GLY A 424 4.75 10.90 -3.24
C GLY A 424 5.96 10.73 -2.33
N ASN A 425 6.92 11.64 -2.50
CA ASN A 425 8.14 11.77 -1.73
C ASN A 425 7.98 12.93 -0.73
N PHE A 426 8.12 12.65 0.56
CA PHE A 426 7.90 13.58 1.66
C PHE A 426 9.20 14.13 2.25
N GLU A 427 10.33 13.88 1.59
CA GLU A 427 11.67 14.25 2.06
C GLU A 427 11.79 15.74 2.38
N ALA A 428 11.36 16.59 1.44
CA ALA A 428 11.44 18.05 1.56
C ALA A 428 10.30 18.72 0.81
N ASP A 429 10.05 19.99 1.12
CA ASP A 429 9.09 20.80 0.40
C ASP A 429 9.61 21.17 -0.99
N GLY A 430 8.70 21.30 -1.96
CA GLY A 430 9.01 21.81 -3.30
C GLY A 430 9.85 20.87 -4.18
N LEU A 431 9.85 19.57 -3.91
CA LEU A 431 10.46 18.59 -4.79
C LEU A 431 9.61 18.46 -6.08
N ASP A 432 10.15 18.93 -7.20
CA ASP A 432 9.49 18.87 -8.51
C ASP A 432 9.63 17.51 -9.19
N ASP A 433 10.47 16.66 -8.64
CA ASP A 433 10.84 15.43 -9.26
C ASP A 433 10.07 14.26 -8.65
N TYR A 434 9.42 13.52 -9.53
CA TYR A 434 8.90 12.21 -9.20
C TYR A 434 7.86 12.19 -8.06
N TRP A 435 6.63 11.95 -8.42
CA TRP A 435 5.49 11.75 -7.50
C TRP A 435 5.20 12.96 -6.62
N GLY A 436 5.36 14.14 -7.19
CA GLY A 436 5.09 15.38 -6.48
C GLY A 436 3.75 15.30 -5.78
N ILE A 437 3.77 15.51 -4.49
CA ILE A 437 2.57 15.66 -3.67
C ILE A 437 1.73 16.72 -4.34
N ARG A 438 0.58 16.37 -4.84
CA ARG A 438 -0.28 17.30 -5.59
C ARG A 438 -0.67 18.54 -4.78
N LEU A 439 -0.57 18.49 -3.44
CA LEU A 439 -0.93 19.56 -2.52
C LEU A 439 -0.06 19.47 -1.26
N GLY A 440 1.27 19.66 -1.39
CA GLY A 440 2.18 19.67 -0.25
C GLY A 440 1.98 20.93 0.60
N GLU A 441 1.77 20.77 1.91
CA GLU A 441 1.83 21.86 2.86
C GLU A 441 3.26 22.10 3.32
N GLN A 442 3.69 23.37 3.29
CA GLN A 442 5.04 23.75 3.74
C GLN A 442 5.21 23.59 5.25
N GLY A 443 6.42 23.24 5.67
CA GLY A 443 6.84 23.18 7.07
C GLY A 443 6.45 21.90 7.79
N ALA A 444 6.15 20.81 7.03
CA ALA A 444 5.84 19.50 7.61
C ALA A 444 6.58 18.34 6.94
N SER A 445 7.53 18.62 6.06
CA SER A 445 8.37 17.60 5.44
C SER A 445 9.25 16.87 6.46
N VAL A 446 9.89 15.78 6.03
CA VAL A 446 10.84 15.03 6.87
C VAL A 446 12.04 15.92 7.27
N GLN A 447 12.51 16.77 6.37
CA GLN A 447 13.60 17.71 6.69
C GLN A 447 13.16 18.78 7.70
N ASP A 448 11.88 19.19 7.71
CA ASP A 448 11.35 20.07 8.75
C ASP A 448 11.31 19.39 10.12
N ALA A 449 11.01 18.09 10.17
CA ALA A 449 11.13 17.31 11.40
C ALA A 449 12.56 17.30 11.93
N PHE A 450 13.55 17.08 11.07
CA PHE A 450 14.95 17.12 11.45
C PHE A 450 15.41 18.50 11.93
N ALA A 451 14.92 19.58 11.30
CA ALA A 451 15.18 20.94 11.73
C ALA A 451 14.61 21.25 13.14
N GLN A 452 13.58 20.51 13.56
CA GLN A 452 13.01 20.57 14.92
C GLN A 452 13.66 19.58 15.90
N GLY A 453 14.71 18.86 15.49
CA GLY A 453 15.48 17.97 16.34
C GLY A 453 14.96 16.51 16.40
N TRP A 454 14.00 16.15 15.57
CA TRP A 454 13.58 14.75 15.47
C TRP A 454 14.69 13.85 14.92
N ARG A 455 14.79 12.62 15.44
CA ARG A 455 15.73 11.60 14.98
C ARG A 455 14.96 10.39 14.48
N LEU A 456 14.59 10.42 13.20
CA LEU A 456 13.73 9.43 12.55
C LEU A 456 14.50 8.63 11.50
N GLY A 457 14.38 7.31 11.55
CA GLY A 457 14.79 6.44 10.45
C GLY A 457 13.75 6.45 9.33
N PHE A 458 14.11 5.89 8.17
CA PHE A 458 13.26 5.89 6.98
C PHE A 458 12.65 4.53 6.72
N VAL A 459 11.37 4.57 6.37
CA VAL A 459 10.61 3.46 5.80
C VAL A 459 9.81 3.94 4.59
N ALA A 460 9.24 2.99 3.85
CA ALA A 460 8.37 3.24 2.71
C ALA A 460 7.19 2.29 2.74
N GLY A 461 6.08 2.73 2.18
CA GLY A 461 4.88 1.93 2.00
C GLY A 461 4.13 2.29 0.73
N THR A 462 2.94 1.75 0.56
CA THR A 462 2.10 2.08 -0.61
C THR A 462 0.92 2.96 -0.25
N ASP A 463 0.39 2.80 0.94
CA ASP A 463 -0.91 3.35 1.35
C ASP A 463 -2.01 2.97 0.33
N ASN A 464 -1.87 1.74 -0.18
CA ASN A 464 -2.73 1.21 -1.22
C ASN A 464 -3.95 0.55 -0.58
N HIS A 465 -5.13 0.84 -1.09
CA HIS A 465 -6.40 0.36 -0.56
C HIS A 465 -6.93 -0.87 -1.32
N GLN A 466 -6.09 -1.48 -2.15
CA GLN A 466 -6.38 -2.71 -2.89
C GLN A 466 -5.53 -3.90 -2.43
N GLY A 467 -4.93 -3.81 -1.23
CA GLY A 467 -4.15 -4.89 -0.64
C GLY A 467 -2.84 -5.21 -1.38
N HIS A 468 -2.19 -4.20 -1.97
CA HIS A 468 -0.90 -4.35 -2.65
C HIS A 468 0.23 -3.73 -1.84
N PRO A 469 1.13 -4.56 -1.25
CA PRO A 469 2.10 -4.07 -0.27
C PRO A 469 3.23 -3.21 -0.83
N THR A 470 3.58 -3.32 -2.14
CA THR A 470 4.76 -2.62 -2.69
C THR A 470 4.51 -1.85 -3.98
N HIS A 471 3.29 -1.92 -4.53
CA HIS A 471 2.99 -1.30 -5.81
C HIS A 471 1.56 -0.76 -5.89
N SER A 472 1.35 0.14 -6.84
CA SER A 472 0.07 0.59 -7.36
C SER A 472 -0.06 0.13 -8.82
N PRO A 473 -1.21 0.28 -9.47
CA PRO A 473 -1.35 -0.15 -10.87
C PRO A 473 -0.24 0.38 -11.77
N GLY A 474 0.53 -0.52 -12.35
CA GLY A 474 1.59 -0.21 -13.30
C GLY A 474 2.91 0.32 -12.72
N ALA A 475 3.01 0.54 -11.41
CA ALA A 475 4.20 1.12 -10.79
C ALA A 475 4.54 0.51 -9.42
N TYR A 476 5.79 0.20 -9.19
CA TYR A 476 6.33 -0.02 -7.84
C TYR A 476 6.48 1.32 -7.13
N VAL A 477 6.07 1.42 -5.86
CA VAL A 477 5.96 2.73 -5.20
C VAL A 477 6.59 2.83 -3.82
N GLY A 478 6.64 1.75 -3.04
CA GLY A 478 7.24 1.79 -1.72
C GLY A 478 7.56 0.40 -1.17
N MET A 479 8.78 0.23 -0.66
CA MET A 479 9.25 -0.99 -0.02
C MET A 479 10.25 -0.63 1.07
N THR A 480 10.10 -1.20 2.24
CA THR A 480 11.03 -1.03 3.36
C THR A 480 12.04 -2.17 3.40
N CYS A 481 13.30 -1.85 3.62
CA CYS A 481 14.31 -2.82 4.01
C CYS A 481 14.55 -2.76 5.52
N PHE A 482 14.52 -3.91 6.17
CA PHE A 482 14.86 -4.11 7.57
C PHE A 482 16.24 -4.74 7.66
N ARG A 483 17.17 -4.11 8.38
CA ARG A 483 18.51 -4.63 8.64
C ARG A 483 18.50 -5.35 9.98
N ALA A 484 18.19 -6.64 9.96
CA ALA A 484 18.06 -7.48 11.14
C ALA A 484 19.04 -8.67 11.12
N THR A 485 19.31 -9.25 12.28
CA THR A 485 20.21 -10.40 12.44
C THR A 485 19.57 -11.71 12.02
N GLU A 486 18.25 -11.77 12.09
CA GLU A 486 17.44 -12.94 11.72
C GLU A 486 16.03 -12.49 11.28
N LEU A 487 15.32 -13.35 10.55
CA LEU A 487 13.96 -13.10 10.10
C LEU A 487 12.96 -13.63 11.14
N THR A 488 12.81 -12.87 12.23
CA THR A 488 11.78 -13.10 13.25
C THR A 488 11.04 -11.81 13.54
N ARG A 489 9.80 -11.90 14.07
CA ARG A 489 9.00 -10.72 14.43
C ARG A 489 9.77 -9.82 15.40
N GLU A 490 10.42 -10.43 16.39
CA GLU A 490 11.22 -9.70 17.39
C GLU A 490 12.39 -8.95 16.76
N ALA A 491 13.19 -9.60 15.92
CA ALA A 491 14.36 -8.98 15.31
C ALA A 491 13.96 -7.88 14.30
N VAL A 492 12.86 -8.08 13.56
CA VAL A 492 12.32 -7.06 12.65
C VAL A 492 11.75 -5.87 13.43
N TRP A 493 10.98 -6.12 14.49
CA TRP A 493 10.47 -5.05 15.34
C TRP A 493 11.62 -4.26 16.01
N GLN A 494 12.64 -4.95 16.49
CA GLN A 494 13.84 -4.33 17.04
C GLN A 494 14.56 -3.48 15.99
N ALA A 495 14.66 -3.95 14.74
CA ALA A 495 15.23 -3.15 13.65
C ALA A 495 14.45 -1.85 13.41
N MET A 496 13.12 -1.87 13.56
CA MET A 496 12.29 -0.66 13.51
C MET A 496 12.58 0.27 14.68
N ASP A 497 12.60 -0.23 15.91
CA ASP A 497 12.86 0.57 17.11
C ASP A 497 14.26 1.17 17.12
N GLU A 498 15.26 0.47 16.58
CA GLU A 498 16.64 0.94 16.42
C GLU A 498 16.86 1.81 15.16
N ARG A 499 15.85 2.08 14.33
CA ARG A 499 15.96 2.77 13.04
C ARG A 499 16.89 2.04 12.04
N SER A 500 17.13 0.75 12.24
CA SER A 500 17.93 -0.10 11.36
C SER A 500 17.14 -0.49 10.11
N THR A 501 16.61 0.51 9.42
CA THR A 501 15.74 0.39 8.24
C THR A 501 16.17 1.39 7.16
N TYR A 502 15.69 1.18 5.95
CA TYR A 502 15.73 2.19 4.89
C TYR A 502 14.58 2.00 3.91
N ALA A 503 14.29 3.05 3.17
CA ALA A 503 13.21 3.13 2.20
C ALA A 503 13.70 2.88 0.78
N THR A 504 12.91 2.22 -0.05
CA THR A 504 13.05 2.21 -1.51
C THR A 504 11.73 2.53 -2.19
N SER A 505 11.79 2.89 -3.45
CA SER A 505 10.60 3.14 -4.28
C SER A 505 9.97 1.86 -4.86
N GLY A 506 9.94 0.78 -4.07
CA GLY A 506 9.22 -0.46 -4.39
C GLY A 506 10.05 -1.56 -5.04
N VAL A 507 11.36 -1.37 -5.21
CA VAL A 507 12.28 -2.39 -5.72
C VAL A 507 13.39 -2.70 -4.71
N PRO A 508 13.92 -3.94 -4.66
CA PRO A 508 14.86 -4.37 -3.62
C PRO A 508 16.30 -3.91 -3.93
N ILE A 509 16.58 -2.62 -3.76
CA ILE A 509 17.93 -2.06 -3.84
C ILE A 509 18.66 -2.41 -2.54
N VAL A 510 19.78 -3.14 -2.61
CA VAL A 510 20.55 -3.56 -1.44
C VAL A 510 21.62 -2.53 -1.11
N CYS A 511 21.57 -1.96 0.09
CA CYS A 511 22.46 -0.88 0.49
C CYS A 511 22.99 -1.06 1.91
N ASP A 512 24.31 -0.83 2.06
CA ASP A 512 24.98 -0.62 3.32
C ASP A 512 25.60 0.78 3.36
N TYR A 513 25.50 1.45 4.50
CA TYR A 513 25.98 2.83 4.70
C TYR A 513 26.38 3.06 6.16
N ALA A 514 27.52 3.73 6.33
CA ALA A 514 28.02 4.13 7.63
C ALA A 514 28.75 5.47 7.54
N VAL A 515 28.73 6.27 8.62
CA VAL A 515 29.50 7.51 8.77
C VAL A 515 30.39 7.37 10.01
N ASN A 516 31.70 7.59 9.87
CA ASN A 516 32.71 7.35 10.93
C ASN A 516 32.54 5.97 11.60
N GLY A 517 32.20 4.94 10.81
CA GLY A 517 31.93 3.58 11.30
C GLY A 517 30.58 3.41 12.03
N VAL A 518 29.82 4.47 12.24
CA VAL A 518 28.46 4.42 12.79
C VAL A 518 27.49 4.02 11.68
N ARG A 519 26.74 2.93 11.91
CA ARG A 519 25.80 2.41 10.92
C ARG A 519 24.60 3.33 10.67
N SER A 520 23.99 3.23 9.51
CA SER A 520 22.70 3.85 9.19
C SER A 520 21.65 3.61 10.30
N GLY A 521 20.92 4.65 10.68
CA GLY A 521 19.91 4.67 11.74
C GLY A 521 20.44 4.86 13.16
N ALA A 522 21.76 4.81 13.36
CA ALA A 522 22.38 4.92 14.68
C ALA A 522 22.89 6.32 15.00
N GLU A 523 23.26 6.50 16.26
CA GLU A 523 23.83 7.73 16.81
C GLU A 523 25.28 7.46 17.22
N GLY A 524 26.16 8.41 17.01
CA GLY A 524 27.58 8.36 17.36
C GLY A 524 28.09 9.67 17.89
N ALA A 525 29.33 9.64 18.39
CA ALA A 525 30.04 10.82 18.89
C ALA A 525 31.10 11.25 17.87
N LEU A 526 31.28 12.56 17.68
CA LEU A 526 32.37 13.17 16.93
C LEU A 526 33.29 13.91 17.85
N GLN A 527 34.58 13.52 17.87
CA GLN A 527 35.59 14.19 18.70
C GLN A 527 36.00 15.55 18.10
N ALA A 528 36.43 16.48 18.98
CA ALA A 528 36.88 17.78 18.50
C ALA A 528 38.07 17.64 17.52
N GLY A 529 37.89 18.18 16.29
CA GLY A 529 38.89 18.13 15.23
C GLY A 529 38.88 16.83 14.40
N GLU A 530 37.98 15.91 14.69
CA GLU A 530 37.77 14.71 13.87
C GLU A 530 37.06 15.05 12.55
N GLY A 531 37.53 14.50 11.45
CA GLY A 531 36.89 14.61 10.15
C GLY A 531 35.64 13.74 10.05
N VAL A 532 34.73 14.07 9.16
CA VAL A 532 33.57 13.24 8.84
C VAL A 532 33.86 12.49 7.54
N HIS A 533 33.68 11.19 7.53
CA HIS A 533 33.84 10.36 6.35
C HIS A 533 32.78 9.26 6.30
N PHE A 534 32.45 8.77 5.12
CA PHE A 534 31.48 7.71 4.97
C PHE A 534 31.98 6.55 4.10
N SER A 535 31.37 5.39 4.32
CA SER A 535 31.53 4.21 3.47
C SER A 535 30.15 3.70 3.08
N ALA A 536 30.03 3.18 1.84
CA ALA A 536 28.79 2.60 1.34
C ALA A 536 29.05 1.45 0.36
N GLN A 537 28.19 0.44 0.41
CA GLN A 537 28.07 -0.62 -0.60
C GLN A 537 26.64 -0.58 -1.14
N LEU A 538 26.49 -0.34 -2.44
CA LEU A 538 25.21 -0.09 -3.08
C LEU A 538 25.06 -1.01 -4.28
N HIS A 539 23.98 -1.79 -4.31
CA HIS A 539 23.69 -2.76 -5.36
C HIS A 539 22.28 -2.52 -5.91
N GLY A 540 22.23 -2.01 -7.15
CA GLY A 540 20.99 -1.63 -7.79
C GLY A 540 20.25 -2.79 -8.46
N THR A 541 18.97 -2.54 -8.72
CA THR A 541 18.14 -3.32 -9.66
C THR A 541 18.25 -2.80 -11.10
N ALA A 542 18.91 -1.65 -11.26
CA ALA A 542 19.33 -1.01 -12.50
C ALA A 542 20.60 -0.18 -12.23
N PRO A 543 21.31 0.36 -13.26
CA PRO A 543 22.47 1.22 -13.04
C PRO A 543 22.16 2.42 -12.13
N ILE A 544 22.98 2.63 -11.12
CA ILE A 544 22.88 3.76 -10.19
C ILE A 544 23.46 4.99 -10.88
N GLU A 545 22.60 5.96 -11.19
CA GLU A 545 23.00 7.20 -11.86
C GLU A 545 23.60 8.23 -10.90
N VAL A 546 23.00 8.33 -9.71
CA VAL A 546 23.36 9.38 -8.75
C VAL A 546 23.35 8.80 -7.33
N VAL A 547 24.39 9.14 -6.57
CA VAL A 547 24.49 8.91 -5.13
C VAL A 547 24.73 10.26 -4.47
N GLU A 548 23.97 10.60 -3.43
CA GLU A 548 24.05 11.86 -2.73
C GLU A 548 24.10 11.64 -1.21
N ILE A 549 24.86 12.49 -0.52
CA ILE A 549 24.80 12.62 0.94
C ILE A 549 24.13 13.93 1.27
N ILE A 550 23.11 13.83 2.11
CA ILE A 550 22.30 14.96 2.57
C ILE A 550 22.61 15.24 4.04
N SER A 551 22.84 16.51 4.36
CA SER A 551 23.03 17.02 5.72
C SER A 551 22.50 18.44 5.81
N GLY A 552 21.81 18.80 6.91
CA GLY A 552 21.25 20.13 7.09
C GLY A 552 20.30 20.56 5.96
N GLY A 553 19.52 19.63 5.43
CA GLY A 553 18.54 19.88 4.36
C GLY A 553 19.15 20.11 2.96
N ARG A 554 20.42 19.82 2.76
CA ARG A 554 21.12 20.06 1.48
C ARG A 554 22.02 18.91 1.08
N CYS A 555 22.25 18.76 -0.21
CA CYS A 555 23.27 17.84 -0.75
C CYS A 555 24.67 18.41 -0.43
N VAL A 556 25.44 17.66 0.36
CA VAL A 556 26.82 18.03 0.75
C VAL A 556 27.88 17.26 -0.04
N TRP A 557 27.49 16.19 -0.69
CA TRP A 557 28.35 15.39 -1.57
C TRP A 557 27.51 14.67 -2.62
N GLN A 558 28.05 14.52 -3.83
CA GLN A 558 27.38 13.83 -4.93
C GLN A 558 28.39 13.05 -5.79
N HIS A 559 27.97 11.87 -6.26
CA HIS A 559 28.69 11.03 -7.22
C HIS A 559 27.75 10.48 -8.29
N LYS A 560 28.26 10.31 -9.52
CA LYS A 560 27.50 9.78 -10.65
C LYS A 560 28.21 8.55 -11.25
N PRO A 561 28.07 7.38 -10.64
CA PRO A 561 28.82 6.19 -11.00
C PRO A 561 28.37 5.56 -12.33
N ASN A 562 27.08 5.64 -12.66
CA ASN A 562 26.45 4.93 -13.78
C ASN A 562 26.80 3.44 -13.79
N SER A 563 26.65 2.79 -12.65
CA SER A 563 27.02 1.38 -12.41
C SER A 563 25.93 0.65 -11.63
N TRP A 564 25.78 -0.65 -11.88
CA TRP A 564 24.88 -1.51 -11.09
C TRP A 564 25.33 -1.65 -9.63
N ASP A 565 26.65 -1.64 -9.43
CA ASP A 565 27.28 -1.85 -8.14
C ASP A 565 28.28 -0.71 -7.87
N VAL A 566 28.23 -0.15 -6.67
CA VAL A 566 29.05 0.98 -6.25
C VAL A 566 29.61 0.69 -4.87
N GLU A 567 30.92 0.80 -4.74
CA GLU A 567 31.62 0.72 -3.47
C GLU A 567 32.35 2.04 -3.21
N LEU A 568 32.10 2.60 -2.04
CA LEU A 568 32.69 3.84 -1.56
C LEU A 568 33.29 3.60 -0.18
N ASP A 569 34.55 3.94 0.02
CA ASP A 569 35.23 3.73 1.28
C ASP A 569 36.00 4.99 1.72
N GLY A 570 35.78 5.41 2.97
CA GLY A 570 36.47 6.53 3.59
C GLY A 570 36.33 7.86 2.85
N VAL A 571 35.20 8.11 2.20
CA VAL A 571 34.97 9.36 1.46
C VAL A 571 34.76 10.51 2.43
N GLU A 572 35.60 11.53 2.34
CA GLU A 572 35.52 12.71 3.20
C GLU A 572 34.27 13.56 2.91
N LEU A 573 33.63 14.03 3.96
CA LEU A 573 32.51 14.95 3.95
C LEU A 573 32.88 16.29 4.58
N PRO A 574 32.27 17.40 4.16
CA PRO A 574 32.40 18.67 4.89
C PRO A 574 31.92 18.50 6.33
N ALA A 575 32.78 18.74 7.30
CA ALA A 575 32.39 18.76 8.71
C ALA A 575 31.50 19.98 8.97
N GLN A 576 30.29 19.76 9.47
CA GLN A 576 29.32 20.81 9.79
C GLN A 576 28.71 20.59 11.18
N VAL A 577 29.50 20.12 12.12
CA VAL A 577 29.02 19.76 13.45
C VAL A 577 29.42 20.84 14.46
N GLU A 578 28.47 21.72 14.79
CA GLU A 578 28.64 22.62 15.95
C GLU A 578 28.22 21.88 17.24
N ASP A 579 27.03 21.28 17.27
CA ASP A 579 26.49 20.48 18.38
C ASP A 579 26.06 19.08 17.94
N SER A 580 25.31 18.96 16.87
CA SER A 580 24.84 17.69 16.29
C SER A 580 24.59 17.85 14.80
N ALA A 581 24.92 16.83 14.02
CA ALA A 581 24.59 16.78 12.60
C ALA A 581 24.05 15.41 12.22
N TYR A 582 23.20 15.37 11.20
CA TYR A 582 22.76 14.13 10.58
C TYR A 582 23.31 14.03 9.15
N TYR A 583 23.57 12.81 8.72
CA TYR A 583 23.98 12.49 7.36
C TYR A 583 23.17 11.30 6.87
N TYR A 584 22.50 11.43 5.74
CA TYR A 584 21.86 10.29 5.10
C TYR A 584 22.22 10.19 3.62
N LEU A 585 22.26 8.96 3.14
CA LEU A 585 22.49 8.66 1.74
C LEU A 585 21.14 8.51 1.03
N ARG A 586 21.03 9.11 -0.15
CA ARG A 586 20.00 8.76 -1.13
C ARG A 586 20.62 8.44 -2.47
N LEU A 587 19.97 7.58 -3.25
CA LEU A 587 20.40 7.27 -4.59
C LEU A 587 19.22 7.24 -5.55
N ARG A 588 19.54 7.42 -6.85
CA ARG A 588 18.62 7.24 -7.95
C ARG A 588 19.25 6.36 -9.02
N GLN A 589 18.46 5.43 -9.55
CA GLN A 589 18.81 4.55 -10.65
C GLN A 589 18.36 5.10 -12.01
N ALA A 590 18.87 4.53 -13.11
CA ALA A 590 18.54 4.89 -14.49
C ALA A 590 17.07 4.63 -14.86
N ASP A 591 16.43 3.67 -14.20
CA ASP A 591 15.01 3.37 -14.33
C ASP A 591 14.10 4.29 -13.48
N GLY A 592 14.69 5.26 -12.77
CA GLY A 592 14.00 6.21 -11.91
C GLY A 592 13.78 5.74 -10.47
N HIS A 593 14.00 4.47 -10.16
CA HIS A 593 13.89 3.96 -8.80
C HIS A 593 14.95 4.54 -7.86
N ARG A 594 14.62 4.62 -6.57
CA ARG A 594 15.42 5.32 -5.56
C ARG A 594 15.50 4.53 -4.26
N ALA A 595 16.50 4.88 -3.45
CA ALA A 595 16.59 4.50 -2.06
C ALA A 595 16.99 5.69 -1.18
N TRP A 596 16.51 5.70 0.07
CA TRP A 596 16.84 6.65 1.12
C TRP A 596 17.22 5.85 2.37
N LEU A 597 18.49 5.95 2.76
CA LEU A 597 19.01 5.24 3.92
C LEU A 597 18.81 6.07 5.18
N SER A 598 18.39 5.44 6.27
CA SER A 598 18.17 6.13 7.55
C SER A 598 19.40 6.95 7.97
N PRO A 599 19.22 8.14 8.51
CA PRO A 599 20.34 9.02 8.88
C PRO A 599 21.26 8.40 9.93
N VAL A 600 22.53 8.79 9.88
CA VAL A 600 23.47 8.69 10.99
C VAL A 600 23.52 10.05 11.68
N TRP A 601 23.37 10.10 13.00
CA TRP A 601 23.53 11.31 13.79
C TRP A 601 24.87 11.28 14.47
N LEU A 602 25.63 12.37 14.36
CA LEU A 602 26.89 12.57 15.05
C LEU A 602 26.76 13.76 16.02
N ASP A 603 26.93 13.48 17.30
CA ASP A 603 26.89 14.49 18.36
C ASP A 603 28.32 14.92 18.73
N ALA A 604 28.59 16.21 18.72
CA ALA A 604 29.90 16.74 19.08
C ALA A 604 30.19 16.49 20.58
N VAL A 605 31.34 15.89 20.86
CA VAL A 605 31.85 15.77 22.24
C VAL A 605 32.45 17.09 22.64
N LYS A 606 31.88 17.71 23.69
CA LYS A 606 32.34 18.99 24.27
C LYS A 606 33.50 18.79 25.23
#